data_d92b6540e11764666386e2b935f16cc7
#
_entry.id   d92b6540e11764666386e2b935f16cc7
#
_cell.length_a   1.000
_cell.length_b   1.000
_cell.length_c   1.000
_cell.angle_alpha   90.00
_cell.angle_beta   90.00
_cell.angle_gamma   90.00
#
_symmetry.space_group_name_H-M   'P 1'
#
loop_
_entity.id
_entity.type
_entity.pdbx_description
1 polymer ?
#
loop_
_entity_poly.entity_id
_entity_poly.type
_entity_poly.pdbx_seq_one_letter_code
_entity_poly.pdbx_strand_id
1 'polypeptide(L)'
;MIKNFVAFDFETANGKNPCSIGIVEFEDGVKINEYYTLIKPKELVFNPIASKIHGLCISDVINEREFVDVWKDISHFFDNKIVVAHNQSFDISVLNYSLEIYGIDKPIFEVYCTLQLSRIYLNIENHKLSSVANFFKIAQTNYHNALEDAFVCGKVFLDLMDYAKNHEKLEISHFQSVSSKKKMNYSWKQTENVKRDSIFESEILNLKSNDLEGKHFVISGIFKKFYRDELKKSIEDNGGKVASXISKKTDYVVAGENMGPSKREKAEDLGVPIISETDYLNMIG
;
A
#
# COMPACT_ATOMS: atom_id res chain seq x y z
N MET A 1 11.78 -17.87 -16.00
CA MET A 1 10.71 -17.77 -14.99
C MET A 1 11.35 -17.48 -13.64
N ILE A 2 10.79 -16.50 -12.88
CA ILE A 2 11.32 -16.16 -11.56
C ILE A 2 10.86 -17.24 -10.58
N LYS A 3 11.80 -17.92 -9.94
CA LYS A 3 11.54 -18.98 -8.97
C LYS A 3 12.25 -18.75 -7.63
N ASN A 4 13.14 -17.75 -7.59
CA ASN A 4 13.90 -17.37 -6.40
C ASN A 4 13.45 -15.97 -6.00
N PHE A 5 12.72 -15.86 -4.89
CA PHE A 5 12.14 -14.58 -4.43
C PHE A 5 11.69 -14.71 -2.97
N VAL A 6 11.34 -13.59 -2.40
CA VAL A 6 10.80 -13.50 -1.05
C VAL A 6 9.38 -12.92 -1.13
N ALA A 7 8.39 -13.64 -0.63
CA ALA A 7 7.03 -13.11 -0.46
C ALA A 7 6.88 -12.56 0.96
N PHE A 8 6.16 -11.44 1.10
CA PHE A 8 5.98 -10.84 2.42
C PHE A 8 4.64 -10.11 2.52
N ASP A 9 4.19 -9.94 3.76
CA ASP A 9 2.94 -9.26 4.07
C ASP A 9 3.03 -8.61 5.45
N PHE A 10 2.47 -7.42 5.62
CA PHE A 10 2.36 -6.71 6.88
C PHE A 10 0.92 -6.62 7.35
N GLU A 11 0.69 -6.85 8.66
CA GLU A 11 -0.50 -6.34 9.30
C GLU A 11 -0.17 -5.04 10.04
N THR A 12 -1.13 -4.12 10.08
CA THR A 12 -0.92 -2.80 10.68
C THR A 12 -1.91 -2.50 11.79
N ALA A 13 -1.41 -1.91 12.86
CA ALA A 13 -2.24 -1.43 13.97
C ALA A 13 -3.14 -0.28 13.52
N ASN A 14 -2.56 0.69 12.84
CA ASN A 14 -3.28 1.76 12.16
C ASN A 14 -2.39 2.34 11.05
N GLY A 15 -3.01 2.75 9.94
CA GLY A 15 -2.31 3.40 8.86
C GLY A 15 -1.11 2.59 8.36
N LYS A 16 0.11 3.07 8.63
CA LYS A 16 1.36 2.42 8.23
C LYS A 16 2.17 1.88 9.42
N ASN A 17 1.59 1.89 10.63
CA ASN A 17 2.25 1.34 11.83
C ASN A 17 2.15 -0.19 11.83
N PRO A 18 3.21 -0.94 11.55
CA PRO A 18 3.12 -2.40 11.50
C PRO A 18 2.92 -3.00 12.89
N CYS A 19 2.11 -4.07 12.97
CA CYS A 19 1.93 -4.87 14.18
C CYS A 19 2.31 -6.34 13.99
N SER A 20 2.50 -6.79 12.75
CA SER A 20 3.17 -8.06 12.46
C SER A 20 3.76 -8.05 11.05
N ILE A 21 4.66 -8.97 10.79
CA ILE A 21 5.18 -9.26 9.46
C ILE A 21 5.32 -10.77 9.27
N GLY A 22 4.92 -11.23 8.09
CA GLY A 22 5.18 -12.58 7.60
C GLY A 22 6.07 -12.54 6.36
N ILE A 23 7.05 -13.42 6.31
CA ILE A 23 8.03 -13.51 5.21
C ILE A 23 8.18 -15.00 4.85
N VAL A 24 8.18 -15.29 3.56
CA VAL A 24 8.44 -16.66 3.05
C VAL A 24 9.42 -16.58 1.91
N GLU A 25 10.53 -17.30 2.02
CA GLU A 25 11.57 -17.36 0.99
C GLU A 25 11.37 -18.60 0.11
N PHE A 26 11.42 -18.38 -1.20
CA PHE A 26 11.29 -19.41 -2.22
C PHE A 26 12.59 -19.54 -3.00
N GLU A 27 13.03 -20.79 -3.19
CA GLU A 27 14.14 -21.15 -4.06
C GLU A 27 13.69 -22.27 -4.99
N ASP A 28 13.93 -22.10 -6.30
CA ASP A 28 13.43 -23.01 -7.35
C ASP A 28 11.92 -23.28 -7.27
N GLY A 29 11.16 -22.31 -6.77
CA GLY A 29 9.71 -22.41 -6.61
C GLY A 29 9.26 -23.20 -5.38
N VAL A 30 10.19 -23.60 -4.51
CA VAL A 30 9.91 -24.33 -3.28
C VAL A 30 10.16 -23.40 -2.08
N LYS A 31 9.27 -23.44 -1.10
CA LYS A 31 9.49 -22.73 0.16
C LYS A 31 10.70 -23.33 0.88
N ILE A 32 11.70 -22.50 1.17
CA ILE A 32 12.92 -22.93 1.89
C ILE A 32 13.05 -22.31 3.27
N ASN A 33 12.39 -21.18 3.51
CA ASN A 33 12.50 -20.47 4.78
C ASN A 33 11.23 -19.68 5.04
N GLU A 34 10.95 -19.40 6.30
CA GLU A 34 9.86 -18.52 6.70
C GLU A 34 10.22 -17.78 8.00
N TYR A 35 9.63 -16.60 8.16
CA TYR A 35 9.80 -15.77 9.35
C TYR A 35 8.47 -15.10 9.66
N TYR A 36 8.08 -15.14 10.92
CA TYR A 36 6.92 -14.41 11.42
C TYR A 36 7.25 -13.79 12.76
N THR A 37 6.85 -12.54 12.93
CA THR A 37 6.92 -11.93 14.26
C THR A 37 5.84 -10.87 14.42
N LEU A 38 5.39 -10.71 15.65
CA LEU A 38 4.66 -9.54 16.08
C LEU A 38 5.63 -8.36 16.20
N ILE A 39 5.12 -7.16 16.00
CA ILE A 39 5.90 -5.91 16.06
C ILE A 39 5.16 -4.96 17.01
N LYS A 40 5.88 -4.38 17.93
CA LYS A 40 5.32 -3.28 18.74
C LYS A 40 5.26 -2.02 17.84
N PRO A 41 4.06 -1.54 17.51
CA PRO A 41 3.95 -0.33 16.70
C PRO A 41 4.56 0.88 17.41
N LYS A 42 5.08 1.82 16.63
CA LYS A 42 5.62 3.09 17.19
C LYS A 42 4.57 3.85 18.00
N GLU A 43 3.33 3.81 17.53
CA GLU A 43 2.18 4.33 18.27
C GLU A 43 1.26 3.18 18.64
N LEU A 44 1.02 2.98 19.95
CA LEU A 44 0.16 1.92 20.47
C LEU A 44 -1.33 2.31 20.33
N VAL A 45 -1.73 2.61 19.09
CA VAL A 45 -3.11 2.94 18.74
C VAL A 45 -3.55 1.95 17.66
N PHE A 46 -4.63 1.22 17.94
CA PHE A 46 -5.18 0.24 16.99
C PHE A 46 -6.48 0.76 16.40
N ASN A 47 -6.57 0.68 15.09
CA ASN A 47 -7.82 0.91 14.37
C ASN A 47 -8.75 -0.29 14.62
N PRO A 48 -9.97 -0.09 15.15
CA PRO A 48 -10.86 -1.21 15.45
C PRO A 48 -11.22 -2.08 14.25
N ILE A 49 -11.24 -1.49 13.03
CA ILE A 49 -11.51 -2.26 11.81
C ILE A 49 -10.31 -3.16 11.49
N ALA A 50 -9.10 -2.64 11.59
CA ALA A 50 -7.89 -3.43 11.38
C ALA A 50 -7.80 -4.60 12.39
N SER A 51 -8.00 -4.31 13.69
CA SER A 51 -8.04 -5.34 14.73
C SER A 51 -9.08 -6.43 14.46
N LYS A 52 -10.25 -6.04 13.95
CA LYS A 52 -11.30 -7.01 13.58
C LYS A 52 -10.87 -7.90 12.41
N ILE A 53 -10.05 -7.36 11.50
CA ILE A 53 -9.59 -8.07 10.30
C ILE A 53 -8.53 -9.12 10.66
N HIS A 54 -7.43 -8.70 11.32
CA HIS A 54 -6.29 -9.58 11.60
C HIS A 54 -6.29 -10.18 13.04
N GLY A 55 -7.18 -9.73 13.90
CA GLY A 55 -7.35 -10.27 15.23
C GLY A 55 -6.39 -9.74 16.29
N LEU A 56 -5.39 -8.92 15.91
CA LEU A 56 -4.38 -8.42 16.86
C LEU A 56 -4.85 -7.15 17.56
N CYS A 57 -4.37 -6.97 18.79
CA CYS A 57 -4.68 -5.81 19.62
C CYS A 57 -3.44 -5.39 20.45
N ILE A 58 -3.58 -4.35 21.23
CA ILE A 58 -2.47 -3.78 22.03
C ILE A 58 -1.82 -4.82 22.92
N SER A 59 -2.62 -5.68 23.59
CA SER A 59 -2.10 -6.69 24.53
C SER A 59 -1.17 -7.71 23.84
N ASP A 60 -1.35 -7.94 22.55
CA ASP A 60 -0.54 -8.89 21.80
C ASP A 60 0.86 -8.35 21.49
N VAL A 61 0.97 -7.03 21.33
CA VAL A 61 2.19 -6.40 20.80
C VAL A 61 2.94 -5.52 21.81
N ILE A 62 2.33 -5.18 22.96
CA ILE A 62 2.88 -4.18 23.87
C ILE A 62 4.27 -4.57 24.42
N ASN A 63 4.54 -5.86 24.56
CA ASN A 63 5.80 -6.39 25.07
C ASN A 63 6.74 -6.88 23.95
N GLU A 64 6.34 -6.72 22.69
CA GLU A 64 7.11 -7.16 21.54
C GLU A 64 8.20 -6.15 21.16
N ARG A 65 9.09 -6.57 20.27
CA ARG A 65 10.18 -5.72 19.75
C ARG A 65 9.59 -4.66 18.80
N GLU A 66 10.20 -3.49 18.81
CA GLU A 66 9.92 -2.46 17.80
C GLU A 66 10.53 -2.86 16.45
N PHE A 67 10.06 -2.23 15.37
CA PHE A 67 10.50 -2.55 14.02
C PHE A 67 12.03 -2.46 13.85
N VAL A 68 12.69 -1.50 14.51
CA VAL A 68 14.14 -1.32 14.42
C VAL A 68 14.92 -2.58 14.86
N ASP A 69 14.42 -3.30 15.84
CA ASP A 69 15.05 -4.55 16.28
C ASP A 69 14.66 -5.74 15.41
N VAL A 70 13.41 -5.78 14.96
CA VAL A 70 12.94 -6.80 13.99
C VAL A 70 13.74 -6.67 12.68
N TRP A 71 14.04 -5.44 12.25
CA TRP A 71 14.77 -5.19 10.99
C TRP A 71 16.15 -5.85 10.97
N LYS A 72 16.81 -5.96 12.12
CA LYS A 72 18.11 -6.65 12.22
C LYS A 72 18.02 -8.12 11.80
N ASP A 73 16.87 -8.74 12.06
CA ASP A 73 16.63 -10.14 11.66
C ASP A 73 16.21 -10.28 10.20
N ILE A 74 15.44 -9.31 9.67
CA ILE A 74 14.75 -9.49 8.38
C ILE A 74 15.37 -8.75 7.21
N SER A 75 16.34 -7.85 7.45
CA SER A 75 16.92 -7.00 6.39
C SER A 75 17.48 -7.82 5.23
N HIS A 76 18.07 -8.99 5.51
CA HIS A 76 18.66 -9.87 4.51
C HIS A 76 17.63 -10.47 3.53
N PHE A 77 16.34 -10.51 3.89
CA PHE A 77 15.27 -10.95 2.99
C PHE A 77 14.95 -9.90 1.92
N PHE A 78 15.41 -8.68 2.10
CA PHE A 78 15.08 -7.58 1.18
C PHE A 78 16.28 -7.16 0.34
N ASP A 79 17.47 -7.07 0.92
CA ASP A 79 18.61 -6.47 0.23
C ASP A 79 19.07 -7.29 -0.98
N ASN A 80 19.03 -6.66 -2.16
CA ASN A 80 19.35 -7.24 -3.46
C ASN A 80 18.51 -8.48 -3.82
N LYS A 81 17.28 -8.54 -3.32
CA LYS A 81 16.34 -9.65 -3.57
C LYS A 81 15.23 -9.24 -4.54
N ILE A 82 14.56 -10.24 -5.08
CA ILE A 82 13.23 -10.08 -5.70
C ILE A 82 12.22 -10.29 -4.57
N VAL A 83 11.33 -9.31 -4.36
CA VAL A 83 10.28 -9.41 -3.36
C VAL A 83 8.90 -9.39 -4.02
N VAL A 84 7.95 -10.06 -3.41
CA VAL A 84 6.60 -10.23 -3.95
C VAL A 84 5.59 -9.91 -2.83
N ALA A 85 4.57 -9.13 -3.14
CA ALA A 85 3.47 -8.87 -2.21
C ALA A 85 2.14 -8.77 -2.97
N HIS A 86 1.03 -8.99 -2.25
CA HIS A 86 -0.30 -8.82 -2.83
C HIS A 86 -0.81 -7.41 -2.51
N ASN A 87 -0.92 -6.55 -3.53
CA ASN A 87 -1.11 -5.09 -3.37
C ASN A 87 0.15 -4.40 -2.80
N GLN A 88 1.29 -4.73 -3.39
CA GLN A 88 2.63 -4.35 -2.93
C GLN A 88 2.79 -2.87 -2.54
N SER A 89 1.99 -1.97 -3.12
CA SER A 89 2.06 -0.54 -2.79
C SER A 89 1.75 -0.27 -1.30
N PHE A 90 0.87 -1.08 -0.71
CA PHE A 90 0.58 -0.98 0.72
C PHE A 90 1.79 -1.44 1.54
N ASP A 91 2.26 -2.65 1.33
CA ASP A 91 3.36 -3.25 2.11
C ASP A 91 4.66 -2.46 1.97
N ILE A 92 4.96 -1.99 0.76
CA ILE A 92 6.13 -1.13 0.51
C ILE A 92 5.96 0.21 1.25
N SER A 93 4.75 0.74 1.33
CA SER A 93 4.54 1.99 2.07
C SER A 93 4.72 1.80 3.59
N VAL A 94 4.33 0.64 4.12
CA VAL A 94 4.55 0.27 5.53
C VAL A 94 6.06 0.10 5.79
N LEU A 95 6.75 -0.66 4.93
CA LEU A 95 8.20 -0.85 5.02
C LEU A 95 8.94 0.50 4.99
N ASN A 96 8.63 1.33 4.01
CA ASN A 96 9.27 2.64 3.84
C ASN A 96 9.03 3.55 5.04
N TYR A 97 7.81 3.62 5.53
CA TYR A 97 7.47 4.39 6.72
C TYR A 97 8.29 3.92 7.92
N SER A 98 8.35 2.59 8.12
CA SER A 98 9.08 2.00 9.25
C SER A 98 10.58 2.29 9.18
N LEU A 99 11.19 2.15 8.01
CA LEU A 99 12.61 2.47 7.82
C LEU A 99 12.88 3.97 8.09
N GLU A 100 12.00 4.83 7.58
CA GLU A 100 12.14 6.29 7.70
C GLU A 100 12.06 6.77 9.14
N ILE A 101 11.08 6.29 9.93
CA ILE A 101 10.91 6.76 11.31
C ILE A 101 12.04 6.31 12.25
N TYR A 102 12.77 5.24 11.87
CA TYR A 102 13.92 4.76 12.64
C TYR A 102 15.26 5.18 12.02
N GLY A 103 15.24 5.99 10.96
CA GLY A 103 16.46 6.47 10.31
C GLY A 103 17.31 5.35 9.70
N ILE A 104 16.68 4.30 9.20
CA ILE A 104 17.34 3.12 8.62
C ILE A 104 17.45 3.30 7.10
N ASP A 105 18.61 3.00 6.55
CA ASP A 105 18.82 3.03 5.10
C ASP A 105 17.94 2.00 4.40
N LYS A 106 17.37 2.41 3.28
CA LYS A 106 16.44 1.56 2.53
C LYS A 106 17.21 0.53 1.71
N PRO A 107 16.79 -0.73 1.74
CA PRO A 107 17.43 -1.78 0.93
C PRO A 107 17.10 -1.59 -0.56
N ILE A 108 17.92 -2.16 -1.41
CA ILE A 108 17.69 -2.21 -2.86
C ILE A 108 17.05 -3.55 -3.18
N PHE A 109 15.86 -3.54 -3.83
CA PHE A 109 15.18 -4.78 -4.23
C PHE A 109 14.32 -4.54 -5.46
N GLU A 110 13.96 -5.62 -6.13
CA GLU A 110 12.99 -5.62 -7.23
C GLU A 110 11.65 -6.14 -6.69
N VAL A 111 10.53 -5.46 -6.98
CA VAL A 111 9.22 -5.83 -6.41
C VAL A 111 8.21 -6.24 -7.49
N TYR A 112 7.46 -7.31 -7.23
CA TYR A 112 6.33 -7.77 -8.04
C TYR A 112 5.05 -7.73 -7.22
N CYS A 113 3.93 -7.46 -7.91
CA CYS A 113 2.61 -7.32 -7.30
C CYS A 113 1.66 -8.37 -7.88
N THR A 114 1.30 -9.36 -7.08
CA THR A 114 0.37 -10.41 -7.53
C THR A 114 -1.03 -9.87 -7.83
N LEU A 115 -1.47 -8.81 -7.15
CA LEU A 115 -2.73 -8.12 -7.49
C LEU A 115 -2.70 -7.56 -8.91
N GLN A 116 -1.62 -6.87 -9.29
CA GLN A 116 -1.50 -6.29 -10.63
C GLN A 116 -1.38 -7.40 -11.69
N LEU A 117 -0.57 -8.42 -11.42
CA LEU A 117 -0.40 -9.55 -12.34
C LEU A 117 -1.73 -10.30 -12.54
N SER A 118 -2.49 -10.53 -11.47
CA SER A 118 -3.79 -11.20 -11.59
C SER A 118 -4.78 -10.39 -12.44
N ARG A 119 -4.76 -9.05 -12.33
CA ARG A 119 -5.61 -8.18 -13.16
C ARG A 119 -5.25 -8.22 -14.65
N ILE A 120 -3.98 -8.49 -14.95
CA ILE A 120 -3.50 -8.59 -16.34
C ILE A 120 -3.90 -9.95 -16.93
N TYR A 121 -3.74 -11.03 -16.16
CA TYR A 121 -3.77 -12.39 -16.72
C TYR A 121 -5.08 -13.13 -16.47
N LEU A 122 -5.84 -12.77 -15.43
CA LEU A 122 -7.04 -13.52 -15.06
C LEU A 122 -8.32 -12.73 -15.35
N ASN A 123 -9.32 -13.42 -15.83
CA ASN A 123 -10.67 -12.86 -15.97
C ASN A 123 -11.54 -13.41 -14.84
N ILE A 124 -11.47 -12.76 -13.68
CA ILE A 124 -12.23 -13.13 -12.47
C ILE A 124 -12.90 -11.90 -11.87
N GLU A 125 -13.95 -12.12 -11.10
CA GLU A 125 -14.83 -11.07 -10.58
C GLU A 125 -14.09 -10.07 -9.68
N ASN A 126 -13.18 -10.56 -8.84
CA ASN A 126 -12.34 -9.71 -8.00
C ASN A 126 -10.95 -10.34 -7.82
N HIS A 127 -9.99 -9.51 -7.49
CA HIS A 127 -8.58 -9.89 -7.43
C HIS A 127 -8.01 -9.81 -6.01
N LYS A 128 -8.83 -9.99 -4.98
CA LYS A 128 -8.34 -10.19 -3.61
C LYS A 128 -7.46 -11.45 -3.55
N LEU A 129 -6.51 -11.48 -2.65
CA LEU A 129 -5.60 -12.63 -2.50
C LEU A 129 -6.38 -13.95 -2.42
N SER A 130 -7.42 -14.01 -1.59
CA SER A 130 -8.28 -15.19 -1.43
C SER A 130 -8.97 -15.61 -2.74
N SER A 131 -9.41 -14.66 -3.56
CA SER A 131 -10.08 -14.97 -4.84
C SER A 131 -9.09 -15.52 -5.87
N VAL A 132 -7.90 -14.94 -5.92
CA VAL A 132 -6.83 -15.42 -6.81
C VAL A 132 -6.32 -16.81 -6.34
N ALA A 133 -6.16 -16.99 -5.03
CA ALA A 133 -5.80 -18.29 -4.44
C ALA A 133 -6.83 -19.36 -4.80
N ASN A 134 -8.13 -19.04 -4.66
CA ASN A 134 -9.23 -19.96 -5.04
C ASN A 134 -9.19 -20.33 -6.51
N PHE A 135 -8.89 -19.38 -7.40
CA PHE A 135 -8.77 -19.66 -8.84
C PHE A 135 -7.71 -20.73 -9.10
N PHE A 136 -6.59 -20.65 -8.38
CA PHE A 136 -5.48 -21.64 -8.50
C PHE A 136 -5.63 -22.83 -7.55
N LYS A 137 -6.71 -22.93 -6.78
CA LYS A 137 -6.97 -24.00 -5.79
C LYS A 137 -5.91 -24.07 -4.71
N ILE A 138 -5.34 -22.92 -4.35
CA ILE A 138 -4.41 -22.79 -3.24
C ILE A 138 -5.23 -22.66 -1.96
N ALA A 139 -5.01 -23.57 -1.02
CA ALA A 139 -5.71 -23.53 0.28
C ALA A 139 -5.21 -22.35 1.13
N GLN A 140 -6.14 -21.66 1.76
CA GLN A 140 -5.88 -20.60 2.73
C GLN A 140 -6.84 -20.78 3.90
N THR A 141 -6.31 -20.92 5.09
CA THR A 141 -7.10 -21.27 6.30
C THR A 141 -7.21 -20.11 7.29
N ASN A 142 -6.17 -19.30 7.44
CA ASN A 142 -6.13 -18.18 8.38
C ASN A 142 -5.95 -16.87 7.59
N TYR A 143 -7.06 -16.36 7.07
CA TYR A 143 -7.06 -15.06 6.37
C TYR A 143 -6.56 -13.95 7.31
N HIS A 144 -5.78 -13.03 6.77
CA HIS A 144 -5.22 -11.90 7.51
C HIS A 144 -4.27 -12.36 8.64
N ASN A 145 -3.56 -13.44 8.37
CA ASN A 145 -2.37 -13.83 9.11
C ASN A 145 -1.17 -13.55 8.20
N ALA A 146 -0.32 -12.63 8.55
CA ALA A 146 0.75 -12.13 7.67
C ALA A 146 1.63 -13.27 7.11
N LEU A 147 1.92 -14.32 7.90
CA LEU A 147 2.74 -15.43 7.41
C LEU A 147 2.00 -16.27 6.37
N GLU A 148 0.73 -16.61 6.64
CA GLU A 148 -0.06 -17.38 5.67
C GLU A 148 -0.34 -16.56 4.42
N ASP A 149 -0.62 -15.26 4.55
CA ASP A 149 -0.86 -14.37 3.41
C ASP A 149 0.42 -14.25 2.56
N ALA A 150 1.59 -14.12 3.17
CA ALA A 150 2.87 -14.14 2.45
C ALA A 150 3.09 -15.48 1.71
N PHE A 151 2.81 -16.62 2.36
CA PHE A 151 2.94 -17.94 1.73
C PHE A 151 1.99 -18.09 0.54
N VAL A 152 0.71 -17.75 0.74
CA VAL A 152 -0.31 -17.81 -0.33
C VAL A 152 0.05 -16.86 -1.47
N CYS A 153 0.53 -15.66 -1.16
CA CYS A 153 1.00 -14.68 -2.16
C CYS A 153 2.13 -15.26 -3.00
N GLY A 154 3.11 -15.93 -2.37
CA GLY A 154 4.21 -16.59 -3.08
C GLY A 154 3.74 -17.71 -4.00
N LYS A 155 2.80 -18.56 -3.54
CA LYS A 155 2.20 -19.61 -4.36
C LYS A 155 1.41 -19.04 -5.53
N VAL A 156 0.60 -18.00 -5.28
CA VAL A 156 -0.13 -17.26 -6.31
C VAL A 156 0.84 -16.71 -7.36
N PHE A 157 1.97 -16.16 -6.94
CA PHE A 157 2.97 -15.61 -7.86
C PHE A 157 3.49 -16.70 -8.81
N LEU A 158 3.86 -17.87 -8.28
CA LEU A 158 4.35 -19.00 -9.08
C LEU A 158 3.29 -19.47 -10.09
N ASP A 159 2.05 -19.63 -9.63
CA ASP A 159 0.95 -20.09 -10.47
C ASP A 159 0.56 -19.06 -11.55
N LEU A 160 0.62 -17.75 -11.22
CA LEU A 160 0.43 -16.67 -12.22
C LEU A 160 1.53 -16.70 -13.29
N MET A 161 2.78 -16.96 -12.90
CA MET A 161 3.90 -17.06 -13.82
C MET A 161 3.72 -18.27 -14.76
N ASP A 162 3.31 -19.41 -14.22
CA ASP A 162 3.03 -20.62 -15.02
C ASP A 162 1.81 -20.43 -15.92
N TYR A 163 0.76 -19.81 -15.40
CA TYR A 163 -0.46 -19.51 -16.16
C TYR A 163 -0.14 -18.61 -17.36
N ALA A 164 0.63 -17.54 -17.13
CA ALA A 164 1.01 -16.61 -18.19
C ALA A 164 1.83 -17.30 -19.29
N LYS A 165 2.75 -18.18 -18.90
CA LYS A 165 3.58 -18.94 -19.84
C LYS A 165 2.74 -19.90 -20.71
N ASN A 166 1.76 -20.57 -20.10
CA ASN A 166 1.00 -21.65 -20.76
C ASN A 166 -0.17 -21.12 -21.62
N HIS A 167 -0.54 -19.85 -21.48
CA HIS A 167 -1.58 -19.22 -22.28
C HIS A 167 -0.91 -18.30 -23.31
N GLU A 168 -0.82 -18.76 -24.54
CA GLU A 168 -0.06 -18.16 -25.67
C GLU A 168 -0.36 -16.68 -25.98
N LYS A 169 -1.32 -16.08 -25.29
CA LYS A 169 -1.65 -14.65 -25.41
C LYS A 169 -0.76 -13.74 -24.57
N LEU A 170 0.18 -14.32 -23.82
CA LEU A 170 0.96 -13.58 -22.80
C LEU A 170 2.45 -13.82 -23.07
N GLU A 171 3.04 -12.95 -23.85
CA GLU A 171 4.49 -12.97 -24.05
C GLU A 171 5.19 -12.68 -22.70
N ILE A 172 6.27 -13.41 -22.44
CA ILE A 172 7.16 -13.18 -21.29
C ILE A 172 7.64 -11.71 -21.26
N SER A 173 7.74 -11.08 -22.43
CA SER A 173 7.95 -9.65 -22.59
C SER A 173 6.91 -8.78 -21.84
N HIS A 174 5.70 -9.26 -21.59
CA HIS A 174 4.72 -8.55 -20.78
C HIS A 174 5.08 -8.53 -19.29
N PHE A 175 5.67 -9.60 -18.77
CA PHE A 175 6.24 -9.58 -17.41
C PHE A 175 7.39 -8.57 -17.32
N GLN A 176 8.25 -8.55 -18.32
CA GLN A 176 9.33 -7.58 -18.40
C GLN A 176 8.80 -6.15 -18.58
N SER A 177 7.68 -5.96 -19.29
CA SER A 177 7.11 -4.63 -19.51
C SER A 177 6.31 -4.12 -18.30
N VAL A 178 5.71 -4.99 -17.52
CA VAL A 178 5.08 -4.59 -16.24
C VAL A 178 6.17 -4.27 -15.21
N SER A 179 7.28 -5.00 -15.22
CA SER A 179 8.45 -4.70 -14.42
C SER A 179 9.29 -3.55 -15.01
N SER A 180 9.32 -3.36 -16.35
CA SER A 180 10.15 -2.35 -16.99
C SER A 180 9.45 -1.00 -17.20
N LYS A 181 8.13 -0.96 -17.29
CA LYS A 181 7.39 0.32 -17.22
C LYS A 181 7.41 0.91 -15.81
N LYS A 182 7.74 0.10 -14.83
CA LYS A 182 8.21 0.45 -13.51
C LYS A 182 9.32 -0.52 -13.15
N LYS A 183 10.48 -0.45 -13.80
CA LYS A 183 11.68 -0.52 -13.02
C LYS A 183 11.57 0.67 -12.06
N MET A 184 10.72 0.52 -11.09
CA MET A 184 11.03 1.12 -9.84
C MET A 184 12.25 0.34 -9.36
N ASN A 185 13.40 0.64 -9.98
CA ASN A 185 14.58 0.68 -9.20
C ASN A 185 14.16 1.59 -8.05
N TYR A 186 13.78 1.00 -6.94
CA TYR A 186 13.94 1.66 -5.68
C TYR A 186 15.44 1.78 -5.41
N SER A 187 16.24 2.08 -6.43
CA SER A 187 17.35 2.96 -6.31
C SER A 187 16.71 4.23 -5.81
N TRP A 188 16.72 4.39 -4.51
CA TRP A 188 16.39 5.64 -3.87
C TRP A 188 17.45 6.65 -4.28
N LYS A 189 17.55 6.92 -5.58
CA LYS A 189 17.88 8.27 -5.97
C LYS A 189 16.78 9.07 -5.32
N GLN A 190 17.14 9.75 -4.26
CA GLN A 190 16.35 10.82 -3.71
C GLN A 190 15.49 11.35 -4.85
N THR A 191 14.17 11.16 -4.79
CA THR A 191 13.30 12.11 -5.45
C THR A 191 13.87 13.42 -4.99
N GLU A 192 14.57 14.09 -5.91
CA GLU A 192 15.20 15.37 -5.64
C GLU A 192 14.23 16.16 -4.81
N ASN A 193 14.65 16.48 -3.61
CA ASN A 193 14.00 17.35 -2.67
C ASN A 193 12.81 18.12 -3.26
N VAL A 194 11.61 17.54 -3.19
CA VAL A 194 10.49 18.38 -2.87
C VAL A 194 10.78 18.74 -1.42
N LYS A 195 11.51 19.82 -1.19
CA LYS A 195 11.60 20.45 0.11
C LYS A 195 10.15 20.71 0.49
N ARG A 196 9.60 19.85 1.30
CA ARG A 196 8.39 20.18 2.03
C ARG A 196 8.79 21.33 2.92
N ASP A 197 8.15 22.45 2.73
CA ASP A 197 8.35 23.58 3.60
C ASP A 197 7.97 23.13 5.02
N SER A 198 8.98 22.88 5.83
CA SER A 198 8.84 22.36 7.21
C SER A 198 8.01 23.27 8.14
N ILE A 199 7.62 24.43 7.66
CA ILE A 199 6.78 25.38 8.38
C ILE A 199 5.29 25.04 8.28
N PHE A 200 4.89 24.20 7.30
CA PHE A 200 3.47 23.89 7.04
C PHE A 200 2.90 22.77 7.91
N GLU A 201 3.75 21.93 8.50
CA GLU A 201 3.28 20.70 9.14
C GLU A 201 2.53 20.89 10.46
N SER A 202 2.87 21.92 11.25
CA SER A 202 2.29 22.06 12.59
C SER A 202 1.08 22.99 12.67
N GLU A 203 0.98 23.99 11.81
CA GLU A 203 -0.09 24.98 11.89
C GLU A 203 -1.35 24.58 11.12
N ILE A 204 -1.19 23.96 9.96
CA ILE A 204 -2.35 23.59 9.11
C ILE A 204 -3.09 22.37 9.65
N LEU A 205 -2.38 21.41 10.25
CA LEU A 205 -3.01 20.21 10.85
C LEU A 205 -3.87 20.54 12.08
N ASN A 206 -3.75 21.73 12.63
CA ASN A 206 -4.51 22.15 13.82
C ASN A 206 -5.66 23.13 13.50
N LEU A 207 -5.85 23.49 12.22
CA LEU A 207 -7.01 24.30 11.82
C LEU A 207 -8.27 23.43 11.87
N LYS A 208 -9.12 23.73 12.82
CA LYS A 208 -10.44 23.12 12.96
C LYS A 208 -11.49 24.20 12.79
N SER A 209 -12.31 24.04 11.78
CA SER A 209 -13.40 24.96 11.50
C SER A 209 -14.62 24.19 11.01
N ASN A 210 -15.70 24.89 10.73
CA ASN A 210 -16.87 24.31 10.06
C ASN A 210 -17.03 24.85 8.63
N ASP A 211 -15.97 25.38 8.05
CA ASP A 211 -16.02 26.03 6.74
C ASP A 211 -16.42 25.08 5.61
N LEU A 212 -16.20 23.78 5.82
CA LEU A 212 -16.55 22.73 4.84
C LEU A 212 -17.82 21.95 5.22
N GLU A 213 -18.59 22.45 6.20
CA GLU A 213 -19.78 21.74 6.67
C GLU A 213 -20.75 21.43 5.54
N GLY A 214 -21.16 20.17 5.44
CA GLY A 214 -22.07 19.67 4.42
C GLY A 214 -21.43 19.40 3.05
N LYS A 215 -20.17 19.74 2.83
CA LYS A 215 -19.48 19.53 1.56
C LYS A 215 -18.91 18.10 1.46
N HIS A 216 -19.00 17.53 0.27
CA HIS A 216 -18.48 16.18 -0.04
C HIS A 216 -17.30 16.30 -0.98
N PHE A 217 -16.20 15.69 -0.59
CA PHE A 217 -14.93 15.74 -1.32
C PHE A 217 -14.54 14.35 -1.80
N VAL A 218 -13.84 14.31 -2.94
CA VAL A 218 -13.08 13.13 -3.38
C VAL A 218 -11.62 13.55 -3.55
N ILE A 219 -10.71 12.71 -3.10
CA ILE A 219 -9.27 12.97 -3.15
C ILE A 219 -8.65 12.07 -4.21
N SER A 220 -7.83 12.64 -5.11
CA SER A 220 -7.20 11.87 -6.19
C SER A 220 -5.83 12.43 -6.57
N GLY A 221 -4.85 11.55 -6.72
CA GLY A 221 -3.48 11.92 -7.09
C GLY A 221 -2.50 11.89 -5.94
N ILE A 222 -1.31 12.44 -6.17
CA ILE A 222 -0.20 12.55 -5.21
C ILE A 222 -0.10 14.02 -4.78
N PHE A 223 -0.04 14.26 -3.51
CA PHE A 223 -0.08 15.61 -2.93
C PHE A 223 1.32 16.03 -2.47
N LYS A 224 1.62 17.32 -2.58
CA LYS A 224 2.91 17.90 -2.17
C LYS A 224 2.91 18.42 -0.74
N LYS A 225 1.76 18.94 -0.29
CA LYS A 225 1.61 19.60 1.01
C LYS A 225 1.04 18.66 2.07
N PHE A 226 0.33 17.61 1.66
CA PHE A 226 -0.35 16.66 2.55
C PHE A 226 -0.02 15.23 2.20
N TYR A 227 0.06 14.36 3.17
CA TYR A 227 -0.22 12.94 2.93
C TYR A 227 -1.73 12.79 2.68
N ARG A 228 -2.11 11.77 1.91
CA ARG A 228 -3.52 11.55 1.56
C ARG A 228 -4.43 11.46 2.78
N ASP A 229 -3.97 10.79 3.84
CA ASP A 229 -4.73 10.60 5.06
C ASP A 229 -4.79 11.89 5.89
N GLU A 230 -3.75 12.71 5.84
CA GLU A 230 -3.71 14.04 6.45
C GLU A 230 -4.72 14.98 5.77
N LEU A 231 -4.74 14.97 4.43
CA LEU A 231 -5.70 15.76 3.67
C LEU A 231 -7.14 15.30 3.97
N LYS A 232 -7.37 14.00 4.05
CA LYS A 232 -8.67 13.44 4.44
C LYS A 232 -9.06 13.93 5.83
N LYS A 233 -8.16 13.80 6.80
CA LYS A 233 -8.39 14.23 8.17
C LYS A 233 -8.63 15.74 8.24
N SER A 234 -7.84 16.54 7.53
CA SER A 234 -8.04 17.99 7.46
C SER A 234 -9.44 18.35 6.95
N ILE A 235 -9.90 17.68 5.88
CA ILE A 235 -11.26 17.90 5.36
C ILE A 235 -12.31 17.57 6.43
N GLU A 236 -12.16 16.43 7.10
CA GLU A 236 -13.11 15.95 8.12
C GLU A 236 -13.08 16.85 9.38
N ASP A 237 -11.91 17.29 9.81
CA ASP A 237 -11.74 18.21 10.95
C ASP A 237 -12.34 19.60 10.68
N ASN A 238 -12.50 19.97 9.40
CA ASN A 238 -13.14 21.22 8.99
C ASN A 238 -14.61 21.03 8.57
N GLY A 239 -15.22 19.89 8.92
CA GLY A 239 -16.66 19.64 8.74
C GLY A 239 -17.04 18.98 7.40
N GLY A 240 -16.09 18.74 6.52
CA GLY A 240 -16.33 18.08 5.22
C GLY A 240 -16.43 16.57 5.33
N LYS A 241 -16.89 15.91 4.27
CA LYS A 241 -16.98 14.45 4.16
C LYS A 241 -16.16 13.97 2.97
N VAL A 242 -15.36 12.93 3.16
CA VAL A 242 -14.54 12.38 2.08
C VAL A 242 -15.11 11.04 1.60
N ALA A 243 -15.32 10.95 0.27
CA ALA A 243 -15.82 9.74 -0.40
C ALA A 243 -14.77 9.18 -1.36
N SER A 244 -14.86 7.93 -1.61
CA SER A 244 -13.98 7.23 -2.56
C SER A 244 -14.35 7.38 -4.05
N UNK A 245 -15.56 7.71 -4.37
CA UNK A 245 -16.06 7.86 -5.66
C UNK A 245 -16.66 9.20 -5.91
N ILE A 246 -16.50 9.43 -7.11
CA ILE A 246 -17.17 10.66 -7.54
C ILE A 246 -18.64 10.36 -7.91
N SER A 247 -19.54 11.15 -7.44
CA SER A 247 -20.98 11.01 -7.67
C SER A 247 -21.63 12.40 -7.79
N LYS A 248 -22.93 12.44 -8.09
CA LYS A 248 -23.71 13.69 -8.13
C LYS A 248 -23.74 14.44 -6.79
N LYS A 249 -23.34 13.77 -5.69
CA LYS A 249 -23.25 14.37 -4.36
C LYS A 249 -21.85 14.95 -4.06
N THR A 250 -20.89 14.78 -4.96
CA THR A 250 -19.53 15.28 -4.77
C THR A 250 -19.49 16.78 -5.11
N ASP A 251 -19.09 17.61 -4.17
CA ASP A 251 -18.95 19.06 -4.37
C ASP A 251 -17.59 19.42 -4.99
N TYR A 252 -16.54 18.71 -4.61
CA TYR A 252 -15.17 19.00 -5.07
C TYR A 252 -14.34 17.73 -5.20
N VAL A 253 -13.44 17.74 -6.19
CA VAL A 253 -12.35 16.77 -6.26
C VAL A 253 -11.05 17.50 -5.97
N VAL A 254 -10.38 17.17 -4.87
CA VAL A 254 -9.03 17.70 -4.60
C VAL A 254 -8.04 16.84 -5.38
N ALA A 255 -7.38 17.46 -6.35
CA ALA A 255 -6.47 16.78 -7.28
C ALA A 255 -5.02 17.12 -6.97
N GLY A 256 -4.25 16.07 -6.68
CA GLY A 256 -2.78 16.14 -6.68
C GLY A 256 -2.21 15.78 -8.04
N GLU A 257 -0.89 15.67 -8.11
CA GLU A 257 -0.20 15.21 -9.31
C GLU A 257 -0.63 13.79 -9.69
N ASN A 258 -0.66 13.52 -10.99
CA ASN A 258 -1.01 12.20 -11.52
C ASN A 258 -2.42 11.72 -11.10
N MET A 259 -3.38 12.64 -11.01
CA MET A 259 -4.80 12.27 -10.88
C MET A 259 -5.18 11.29 -11.99
N GLY A 260 -5.77 10.16 -11.62
CA GLY A 260 -6.14 9.11 -12.58
C GLY A 260 -7.14 9.60 -13.63
N PRO A 261 -6.95 9.23 -14.92
CA PRO A 261 -7.78 9.74 -16.02
C PRO A 261 -9.27 9.43 -15.84
N SER A 262 -9.63 8.26 -15.36
CA SER A 262 -11.04 7.87 -15.15
C SER A 262 -11.74 8.73 -14.09
N LYS A 263 -11.02 9.21 -13.08
CA LYS A 263 -11.61 10.14 -12.09
C LYS A 263 -11.75 11.54 -12.66
N ARG A 264 -10.77 11.97 -13.48
CA ARG A 264 -10.84 13.26 -14.17
C ARG A 264 -12.07 13.32 -15.09
N GLU A 265 -12.17 12.34 -15.99
CA GLU A 265 -13.30 12.20 -16.93
C GLU A 265 -14.65 12.21 -16.19
N LYS A 266 -14.74 11.43 -15.12
CA LYS A 266 -15.99 11.34 -14.34
C LYS A 266 -16.34 12.66 -13.61
N ALA A 267 -15.34 13.41 -13.16
CA ALA A 267 -15.56 14.74 -12.57
C ALA A 267 -16.09 15.71 -13.63
N GLU A 268 -15.46 15.70 -14.81
CA GLU A 268 -15.86 16.53 -15.95
C GLU A 268 -17.29 16.20 -16.43
N ASP A 269 -17.61 14.91 -16.58
CA ASP A 269 -18.95 14.43 -16.98
C ASP A 269 -20.05 14.86 -16.01
N LEU A 270 -19.76 14.91 -14.72
CA LEU A 270 -20.72 15.29 -13.69
C LEU A 270 -20.65 16.78 -13.33
N GLY A 271 -19.76 17.55 -13.98
CA GLY A 271 -19.59 18.97 -13.70
C GLY A 271 -19.04 19.25 -12.29
N VAL A 272 -18.29 18.31 -11.70
CA VAL A 272 -17.72 18.45 -10.35
C VAL A 272 -16.40 19.22 -10.45
N PRO A 273 -16.27 20.36 -9.77
CA PRO A 273 -15.03 21.13 -9.79
C PRO A 273 -13.82 20.33 -9.31
N ILE A 274 -12.75 20.39 -10.08
CA ILE A 274 -11.44 19.83 -9.70
C ILE A 274 -10.58 20.98 -9.19
N ILE A 275 -10.16 20.89 -7.93
CA ILE A 275 -9.40 21.94 -7.24
C ILE A 275 -8.02 21.42 -6.83
N SER A 276 -7.06 22.33 -6.71
CA SER A 276 -5.70 22.02 -6.24
C SER A 276 -5.62 21.96 -4.71
N GLU A 277 -4.48 21.51 -4.18
CA GLU A 277 -4.18 21.60 -2.73
C GLU A 277 -4.22 23.04 -2.24
N THR A 278 -3.74 23.99 -3.05
CA THR A 278 -3.72 25.41 -2.72
C THR A 278 -5.15 25.97 -2.66
N ASP A 279 -6.00 25.61 -3.62
CA ASP A 279 -7.40 26.02 -3.59
C ASP A 279 -8.11 25.47 -2.35
N TYR A 280 -7.83 24.20 -2.01
CA TYR A 280 -8.38 23.60 -0.79
C TYR A 280 -7.94 24.37 0.47
N LEU A 281 -6.64 24.71 0.57
CA LEU A 281 -6.13 25.49 1.71
C LEU A 281 -6.81 26.85 1.82
N ASN A 282 -7.06 27.53 0.70
CA ASN A 282 -7.77 28.80 0.68
C ASN A 282 -9.25 28.66 1.11
N MET A 283 -9.80 27.46 1.15
CA MET A 283 -11.17 27.21 1.60
C MET A 283 -11.27 27.08 3.13
N ILE A 284 -10.16 26.78 3.79
CA ILE A 284 -10.13 26.53 5.25
C ILE A 284 -9.35 27.60 6.03
N GLY A 285 -8.98 28.71 5.39
CA GLY A 285 -8.31 29.82 6.04
C GLY A 285 -7.20 30.46 5.31
#